data_8bdfbfe5c406178017f2b0cf43029b3d
#
_entry.id   8bdfbfe5c406178017f2b0cf43029b3d
#
_cell.length_a   1.000
_cell.length_b   1.000
_cell.length_c   1.000
_cell.angle_alpha   90.00
_cell.angle_beta   90.00
_cell.angle_gamma   90.00
#
_symmetry.space_group_name_H-M   'P 1'
#
loop_
_entity.id
_entity.type
_entity.pdbx_description
1 polymer ?
#
loop_
_entity_poly.entity_id
_entity_poly.type
_entity_poly.pdbx_seq_one_letter_code
_entity_poly.pdbx_strand_id
1 'polypeptide(L)'
;MALDGLEKRLQRRFKRHQKIHLVRYADDFVITGISRELLEDEVKPLVVQFLAERGLELSEEKTRIVHIDHGFDFLGFNIRKYNGKLLIKPAKSSIAAVTEKVREILRTGRSLPQGVLIQRLNPIIRGWGNYYRHVVSKEIFCDIDHVIWRMTWNWAKRRHPTKGRGWIKDRYFVHRDGRDWVFTDGSVTLFWMASIPIRRHVRIRGDANPYDPADAAYFAGRQARKGNKAPAVPPPWLVL
;
A
#
# COMPACT_ATOMS: atom_id res chain seq x y z
N MET A 1 6.18 1.44 -25.14
CA MET A 1 6.80 1.64 -23.80
C MET A 1 8.13 0.89 -23.72
N ALA A 2 9.10 1.38 -22.94
CA ALA A 2 10.48 0.82 -22.91
C ALA A 2 10.56 -0.69 -22.57
N LEU A 3 9.70 -1.17 -21.68
CA LEU A 3 9.66 -2.57 -21.26
C LEU A 3 8.71 -3.46 -22.08
N ASP A 4 8.13 -2.97 -23.19
CA ASP A 4 7.22 -3.78 -24.01
C ASP A 4 8.00 -4.88 -24.72
N GLY A 5 7.51 -6.11 -24.61
CA GLY A 5 8.15 -7.30 -25.16
C GLY A 5 9.06 -8.06 -24.18
N LEU A 6 9.46 -7.47 -23.03
CA LEU A 6 10.29 -8.16 -22.04
C LEU A 6 9.59 -9.43 -21.51
N GLU A 7 8.31 -9.34 -21.19
CA GLU A 7 7.55 -10.51 -20.73
C GLU A 7 7.53 -11.65 -21.74
N LYS A 8 7.29 -11.33 -23.03
CA LYS A 8 7.33 -12.32 -24.11
C LYS A 8 8.74 -12.93 -24.29
N ARG A 9 9.80 -12.10 -24.12
CA ARG A 9 11.19 -12.59 -24.22
C ARG A 9 11.51 -13.56 -23.09
N LEU A 10 11.09 -13.25 -21.85
CA LEU A 10 11.23 -14.13 -20.69
C LEU A 10 10.43 -15.44 -20.89
N GLN A 11 9.17 -15.37 -21.30
CA GLN A 11 8.32 -16.54 -21.53
C GLN A 11 8.87 -17.48 -22.63
N ARG A 12 9.53 -16.93 -23.67
CA ARG A 12 10.16 -17.75 -24.72
C ARG A 12 11.45 -18.42 -24.26
N ARG A 13 12.23 -17.77 -23.39
CA ARG A 13 13.54 -18.27 -22.93
C ARG A 13 13.41 -19.27 -21.79
N PHE A 14 12.45 -19.07 -20.87
CA PHE A 14 12.33 -19.85 -19.64
C PHE A 14 11.11 -20.77 -19.66
N LYS A 15 11.30 -21.97 -19.13
CA LYS A 15 10.23 -22.97 -19.04
C LYS A 15 9.32 -22.70 -17.83
N ARG A 16 8.07 -23.17 -17.91
CA ARG A 16 7.04 -22.93 -16.87
C ARG A 16 7.45 -23.41 -15.47
N HIS A 17 8.24 -24.49 -15.35
CA HIS A 17 8.71 -24.99 -14.06
C HIS A 17 9.70 -24.06 -13.36
N GLN A 18 10.40 -23.19 -14.08
CA GLN A 18 11.34 -22.18 -13.54
C GLN A 18 10.61 -21.00 -12.88
N LYS A 19 9.28 -20.91 -13.04
CA LYS A 19 8.37 -19.92 -12.43
C LYS A 19 8.83 -18.46 -12.63
N ILE A 20 9.38 -18.18 -13.81
CA ILE A 20 9.74 -16.83 -14.20
C ILE A 20 8.46 -16.08 -14.58
N HIS A 21 8.13 -15.04 -13.82
CA HIS A 21 7.00 -14.15 -14.08
C HIS A 21 7.44 -12.71 -13.92
N LEU A 22 7.02 -11.84 -14.83
CA LEU A 22 7.21 -10.41 -14.76
C LEU A 22 5.96 -9.73 -14.20
N VAL A 23 6.13 -8.89 -13.20
CA VAL A 23 5.12 -7.94 -12.72
C VAL A 23 5.67 -6.55 -12.97
N ARG A 24 4.97 -5.74 -13.75
CA ARG A 24 5.42 -4.42 -14.18
C ARG A 24 4.42 -3.33 -13.80
N TYR A 25 4.95 -2.20 -13.39
CA TYR A 25 4.21 -0.97 -13.22
C TYR A 25 5.07 0.21 -13.71
N ALA A 26 4.73 0.75 -14.88
CA ALA A 26 5.54 1.75 -15.59
C ALA A 26 6.97 1.26 -15.86
N ASP A 27 7.96 1.88 -15.23
CA ASP A 27 9.39 1.56 -15.24
C ASP A 27 9.82 0.64 -14.09
N ASP A 28 9.01 0.55 -13.04
CA ASP A 28 9.25 -0.39 -11.94
C ASP A 28 8.79 -1.81 -12.33
N PHE A 29 9.60 -2.80 -12.04
CA PHE A 29 9.24 -4.20 -12.29
C PHE A 29 9.82 -5.16 -11.26
N VAL A 30 9.17 -6.31 -11.15
CA VAL A 30 9.59 -7.43 -10.30
C VAL A 30 9.57 -8.69 -11.15
N ILE A 31 10.64 -9.49 -11.11
CA ILE A 31 10.69 -10.80 -11.75
C ILE A 31 10.82 -11.87 -10.67
N THR A 32 10.00 -12.92 -10.78
CA THR A 32 10.06 -14.07 -9.87
C THR A 32 10.90 -15.19 -10.46
N GLY A 33 11.46 -16.06 -9.63
CA GLY A 33 12.19 -17.26 -10.04
C GLY A 33 12.23 -18.33 -8.95
N ILE A 34 12.70 -19.53 -9.29
CA ILE A 34 12.80 -20.63 -8.33
C ILE A 34 14.09 -20.61 -7.51
N SER A 35 15.16 -20.01 -8.03
CA SER A 35 16.43 -19.91 -7.34
C SER A 35 17.11 -18.56 -7.59
N ARG A 36 18.08 -18.23 -6.73
CA ARG A 36 18.88 -17.02 -6.84
C ARG A 36 19.80 -17.07 -8.06
N GLU A 37 20.45 -18.20 -8.26
CA GLU A 37 21.42 -18.43 -9.34
C GLU A 37 20.72 -18.23 -10.71
N LEU A 38 19.54 -18.81 -10.90
CA LEU A 38 18.76 -18.63 -12.12
C LEU A 38 18.47 -17.15 -12.40
N LEU A 39 18.18 -16.38 -11.34
CA LEU A 39 17.88 -14.95 -11.48
C LEU A 39 19.15 -14.14 -11.76
N GLU A 40 20.25 -14.47 -11.12
CA GLU A 40 21.52 -13.75 -11.24
C GLU A 40 22.25 -14.08 -12.54
N ASP A 41 22.32 -15.36 -12.90
CA ASP A 41 23.15 -15.84 -14.02
C ASP A 41 22.42 -15.84 -15.37
N GLU A 42 21.10 -16.01 -15.39
CA GLU A 42 20.35 -16.11 -16.64
C GLU A 42 19.35 -14.95 -16.83
N VAL A 43 18.55 -14.60 -15.81
CA VAL A 43 17.49 -13.62 -15.97
C VAL A 43 18.04 -12.19 -16.00
N LYS A 44 18.91 -11.84 -15.06
CA LYS A 44 19.50 -10.49 -14.99
C LYS A 44 20.27 -10.13 -16.27
N PRO A 45 21.17 -10.99 -16.82
CA PRO A 45 21.84 -10.70 -18.09
C PRO A 45 20.90 -10.52 -19.26
N LEU A 46 19.82 -11.33 -19.34
CA LEU A 46 18.80 -11.20 -20.38
C LEU A 46 18.08 -9.83 -20.28
N VAL A 47 17.75 -9.39 -19.07
CA VAL A 47 17.10 -8.08 -18.83
C VAL A 47 18.06 -6.95 -19.20
N VAL A 48 19.33 -7.03 -18.79
CA VAL A 48 20.37 -6.04 -19.14
C VAL A 48 20.51 -5.94 -20.65
N GLN A 49 20.62 -7.05 -21.36
CA GLN A 49 20.69 -7.08 -22.83
C GLN A 49 19.43 -6.46 -23.47
N PHE A 50 18.25 -6.80 -22.97
CA PHE A 50 16.98 -6.27 -23.47
C PHE A 50 16.87 -4.76 -23.32
N LEU A 51 17.36 -4.22 -22.20
CA LEU A 51 17.38 -2.78 -21.93
C LEU A 51 18.43 -2.07 -22.79
N ALA A 52 19.62 -2.65 -22.92
CA ALA A 52 20.71 -2.10 -23.76
C ALA A 52 20.31 -1.96 -25.23
N GLU A 53 19.54 -2.91 -25.79
CA GLU A 53 18.98 -2.82 -27.15
C GLU A 53 18.06 -1.59 -27.35
N ARG A 54 17.64 -0.93 -26.26
CA ARG A 54 16.77 0.26 -26.24
C ARG A 54 17.45 1.51 -25.71
N GLY A 55 18.77 1.45 -25.53
CA GLY A 55 19.54 2.55 -24.96
C GLY A 55 19.27 2.81 -23.48
N LEU A 56 18.81 1.78 -22.74
CA LEU A 56 18.49 1.86 -21.32
C LEU A 56 19.46 1.00 -20.51
N GLU A 57 19.70 1.42 -19.28
CA GLU A 57 20.55 0.71 -18.34
C GLU A 57 19.76 0.28 -17.10
N LEU A 58 20.14 -0.89 -16.55
CA LEU A 58 19.61 -1.35 -15.29
C LEU A 58 20.37 -0.67 -14.14
N SER A 59 19.66 0.02 -13.24
CA SER A 59 20.29 0.61 -12.07
C SER A 59 20.75 -0.47 -11.10
N GLU A 60 22.05 -0.65 -10.95
CA GLU A 60 22.62 -1.64 -10.03
C GLU A 60 22.31 -1.34 -8.56
N GLU A 61 22.27 -0.06 -8.17
CA GLU A 61 21.94 0.36 -6.81
C GLU A 61 20.50 0.00 -6.41
N LYS A 62 19.59 0.06 -7.38
CA LYS A 62 18.15 -0.19 -7.16
C LYS A 62 17.77 -1.66 -7.41
N THR A 63 18.58 -2.40 -8.17
CA THR A 63 18.29 -3.80 -8.54
C THR A 63 18.82 -4.74 -7.47
N ARG A 64 17.92 -5.52 -6.86
CA ARG A 64 18.25 -6.48 -5.80
C ARG A 64 17.58 -7.81 -6.02
N ILE A 65 18.31 -8.89 -5.79
CA ILE A 65 17.76 -10.24 -5.73
C ILE A 65 17.58 -10.59 -4.26
N VAL A 66 16.31 -10.80 -3.88
CA VAL A 66 15.95 -11.05 -2.47
C VAL A 66 15.11 -12.31 -2.33
N HIS A 67 15.29 -13.01 -1.23
CA HIS A 67 14.43 -14.12 -0.87
C HIS A 67 13.13 -13.62 -0.27
N ILE A 68 12.01 -14.24 -0.62
CA ILE A 68 10.69 -13.81 -0.18
C ILE A 68 10.49 -13.85 1.33
N ASP A 69 11.25 -14.66 2.06
CA ASP A 69 11.21 -14.71 3.53
C ASP A 69 11.88 -13.49 4.17
N HIS A 70 12.83 -12.83 3.48
CA HIS A 70 13.36 -11.53 3.90
C HIS A 70 12.41 -10.38 3.54
N GLY A 71 11.67 -10.54 2.43
CA GLY A 71 10.71 -9.57 1.93
C GLY A 71 11.36 -8.37 1.24
N PHE A 72 10.54 -7.61 0.56
CA PHE A 72 10.94 -6.39 -0.17
C PHE A 72 9.78 -5.41 -0.26
N ASP A 73 10.11 -4.16 -0.53
CA ASP A 73 9.13 -3.11 -0.75
C ASP A 73 8.96 -2.86 -2.25
N PHE A 74 7.70 -2.84 -2.71
CA PHE A 74 7.33 -2.53 -4.09
C PHE A 74 6.05 -1.69 -4.13
N LEU A 75 6.09 -0.54 -4.80
CA LEU A 75 4.96 0.41 -4.93
C LEU A 75 4.33 0.80 -3.58
N GLY A 76 5.15 0.94 -2.54
CA GLY A 76 4.68 1.27 -1.20
C GLY A 76 4.11 0.10 -0.40
N PHE A 77 4.18 -1.12 -0.93
CA PHE A 77 3.80 -2.34 -0.24
C PHE A 77 5.03 -3.13 0.16
N ASN A 78 5.03 -3.68 1.37
CA ASN A 78 5.97 -4.70 1.80
C ASN A 78 5.39 -6.08 1.50
N ILE A 79 6.11 -6.86 0.71
CA ILE A 79 5.74 -8.21 0.28
C ILE A 79 6.71 -9.18 0.93
N ARG A 80 6.19 -10.02 1.82
CA ARG A 80 7.01 -10.94 2.60
C ARG A 80 6.26 -12.20 2.98
N LYS A 81 7.00 -13.32 3.08
CA LYS A 81 6.48 -14.58 3.60
C LYS A 81 6.78 -14.69 5.10
N TYR A 82 5.73 -14.86 5.89
CA TYR A 82 5.79 -15.05 7.35
C TYR A 82 5.27 -16.44 7.69
N ASN A 83 6.09 -17.26 8.29
CA ASN A 83 5.71 -18.63 8.71
C ASN A 83 4.97 -19.40 7.60
N GLY A 84 5.51 -19.38 6.39
CA GLY A 84 4.92 -20.05 5.22
C GLY A 84 3.78 -19.28 4.52
N LYS A 85 3.24 -18.19 5.10
CA LYS A 85 2.15 -17.40 4.50
C LYS A 85 2.68 -16.11 3.87
N LEU A 86 2.38 -15.89 2.60
CA LEU A 86 2.68 -14.63 1.93
C LEU A 86 1.71 -13.54 2.41
N LEU A 87 2.25 -12.47 2.96
CA LEU A 87 1.50 -11.30 3.37
C LEU A 87 1.97 -10.08 2.57
N ILE A 88 1.01 -9.27 2.16
CA ILE A 88 1.24 -7.94 1.60
C ILE A 88 0.73 -6.93 2.62
N LYS A 89 1.61 -6.04 3.07
CA LYS A 89 1.33 -5.01 4.07
C LYS A 89 1.76 -3.63 3.52
N PRO A 90 1.28 -2.51 4.08
CA PRO A 90 1.89 -1.21 3.84
C PRO A 90 3.39 -1.22 4.19
N ALA A 91 4.22 -0.65 3.32
CA ALA A 91 5.66 -0.52 3.58
C ALA A 91 5.91 0.45 4.75
N LYS A 92 6.99 0.23 5.51
CA LYS A 92 7.38 1.10 6.64
C LYS A 92 7.61 2.54 6.21
N SER A 93 8.20 2.75 5.04
CA SER A 93 8.41 4.06 4.43
C SER A 93 7.08 4.79 4.15
N SER A 94 6.07 4.07 3.69
CA SER A 94 4.73 4.63 3.43
C SER A 94 4.00 5.00 4.71
N ILE A 95 4.14 4.19 5.78
CA ILE A 95 3.59 4.49 7.11
C ILE A 95 4.26 5.76 7.68
N ALA A 96 5.58 5.85 7.58
CA ALA A 96 6.34 7.03 8.00
C ALA A 96 5.90 8.29 7.22
N ALA A 97 5.72 8.17 5.90
CA ALA A 97 5.32 9.28 5.04
C ALA A 97 3.93 9.85 5.40
N VAL A 98 2.92 9.00 5.62
CA VAL A 98 1.58 9.49 6.03
C VAL A 98 1.62 10.10 7.43
N THR A 99 2.38 9.51 8.33
CA THR A 99 2.55 10.02 9.70
C THR A 99 3.22 11.40 9.69
N GLU A 100 4.23 11.59 8.84
CA GLU A 100 4.91 12.88 8.68
C GLU A 100 3.99 13.96 8.06
N LYS A 101 3.20 13.61 7.04
CA LYS A 101 2.19 14.53 6.48
C LYS A 101 1.19 15.01 7.53
N VAL A 102 0.71 14.10 8.38
CA VAL A 102 -0.18 14.46 9.51
C VAL A 102 0.53 15.39 10.48
N ARG A 103 1.77 15.09 10.85
CA ARG A 103 2.59 15.91 11.74
C ARG A 103 2.81 17.31 11.17
N GLU A 104 3.08 17.43 9.90
CA GLU A 104 3.28 18.71 9.21
C GLU A 104 2.01 19.58 9.26
N ILE A 105 0.84 18.99 8.95
CA ILE A 105 -0.44 19.71 9.03
C ILE A 105 -0.71 20.21 10.47
N LEU A 106 -0.45 19.37 11.47
CA LEU A 106 -0.63 19.75 12.87
C LEU A 106 0.38 20.83 13.31
N ARG A 107 1.59 20.81 12.77
CA ARG A 107 2.64 21.79 13.04
C ARG A 107 2.32 23.15 12.42
N THR A 108 1.92 23.15 11.15
CA THR A 108 1.57 24.38 10.42
C THR A 108 0.19 24.92 10.83
N GLY A 109 -0.70 24.04 11.26
CA GLY A 109 -2.07 24.36 11.68
C GLY A 109 -2.22 24.69 13.17
N ARG A 110 -1.20 25.18 13.87
CA ARG A 110 -1.27 25.45 15.32
C ARG A 110 -2.36 26.46 15.71
N SER A 111 -2.58 27.47 14.90
CA SER A 111 -3.59 28.53 15.13
C SER A 111 -4.94 28.24 14.50
N LEU A 112 -5.06 27.20 13.67
CA LEU A 112 -6.30 26.90 12.95
C LEU A 112 -7.42 26.47 13.92
N PRO A 113 -8.69 26.81 13.61
CA PRO A 113 -9.84 26.18 14.26
C PRO A 113 -9.81 24.66 14.09
N GLN A 114 -10.32 23.94 15.10
CA GLN A 114 -10.32 22.47 15.12
C GLN A 114 -10.98 21.86 13.87
N GLY A 115 -12.15 22.37 13.45
CA GLY A 115 -12.86 21.88 12.29
C GLY A 115 -12.07 22.00 10.99
N VAL A 116 -11.39 23.16 10.79
CA VAL A 116 -10.51 23.37 9.61
C VAL A 116 -9.35 22.39 9.62
N LEU A 117 -8.76 22.13 10.79
CA LEU A 117 -7.69 21.16 10.94
C LEU A 117 -8.17 19.75 10.55
N ILE A 118 -9.32 19.33 11.04
CA ILE A 118 -9.94 18.04 10.71
C ILE A 118 -10.22 17.92 9.20
N GLN A 119 -10.73 18.99 8.59
CA GLN A 119 -10.98 19.01 7.13
C GLN A 119 -9.70 18.81 6.32
N ARG A 120 -8.55 19.30 6.78
CA ARG A 120 -7.23 19.10 6.14
C ARG A 120 -6.68 17.69 6.36
N LEU A 121 -6.92 17.10 7.53
CA LEU A 121 -6.43 15.76 7.88
C LEU A 121 -7.22 14.64 7.21
N ASN A 122 -8.54 14.75 7.19
CA ASN A 122 -9.44 13.69 6.73
C ASN A 122 -9.17 13.17 5.31
N PRO A 123 -8.91 14.01 4.29
CA PRO A 123 -8.58 13.54 2.95
C PRO A 123 -7.34 12.66 2.90
N ILE A 124 -6.29 13.04 3.66
CA ILE A 124 -5.03 12.31 3.71
C ILE A 124 -5.22 10.95 4.39
N ILE A 125 -5.85 10.93 5.57
CA ILE A 125 -6.10 9.73 6.35
C ILE A 125 -6.99 8.76 5.57
N ARG A 126 -8.08 9.26 4.99
CA ARG A 126 -9.02 8.47 4.20
C ARG A 126 -8.40 7.97 2.89
N GLY A 127 -7.66 8.81 2.20
CA GLY A 127 -6.99 8.47 0.96
C GLY A 127 -5.97 7.35 1.18
N TRP A 128 -5.11 7.49 2.19
CA TRP A 128 -4.13 6.47 2.53
C TRP A 128 -4.78 5.15 2.97
N GLY A 129 -5.76 5.20 3.85
CA GLY A 129 -6.49 4.02 4.30
C GLY A 129 -7.22 3.29 3.15
N ASN A 130 -7.86 4.03 2.24
CA ASN A 130 -8.51 3.46 1.06
C ASN A 130 -7.52 2.80 0.08
N TYR A 131 -6.31 3.36 -0.06
CA TYR A 131 -5.25 2.78 -0.88
C TYR A 131 -4.82 1.42 -0.34
N TYR A 132 -4.67 1.28 0.98
CA TYR A 132 -4.19 0.05 1.61
C TYR A 132 -5.29 -0.92 2.09
N ARG A 133 -6.57 -0.61 1.92
CA ARG A 133 -7.68 -1.45 2.42
C ARG A 133 -7.78 -2.84 1.79
N HIS A 134 -7.06 -3.11 0.72
CA HIS A 134 -7.10 -4.41 0.02
C HIS A 134 -6.02 -5.39 0.47
N VAL A 135 -5.12 -4.99 1.34
CA VAL A 135 -4.01 -5.78 1.87
C VAL A 135 -4.16 -6.03 3.38
N VAL A 136 -3.16 -6.64 4.02
CA VAL A 136 -3.14 -6.88 5.46
C VAL A 136 -2.74 -5.59 6.17
N SER A 137 -3.72 -4.74 6.48
CA SER A 137 -3.50 -3.37 6.98
C SER A 137 -4.29 -3.00 8.23
N LYS A 138 -5.18 -3.87 8.72
CA LYS A 138 -6.10 -3.51 9.81
C LYS A 138 -5.40 -3.10 11.10
N GLU A 139 -4.41 -3.87 11.53
CA GLU A 139 -3.59 -3.59 12.69
C GLU A 139 -2.82 -2.26 12.51
N ILE A 140 -2.21 -2.08 11.33
CA ILE A 140 -1.51 -0.85 10.98
C ILE A 140 -2.44 0.36 10.98
N PHE A 141 -3.71 0.21 10.57
CA PHE A 141 -4.71 1.28 10.67
C PHE A 141 -4.96 1.68 12.12
N CYS A 142 -5.09 0.70 13.03
CA CYS A 142 -5.24 0.97 14.47
C CYS A 142 -4.01 1.69 15.04
N ASP A 143 -2.80 1.25 14.67
CA ASP A 143 -1.55 1.87 15.13
C ASP A 143 -1.44 3.32 14.67
N ILE A 144 -1.76 3.59 13.39
CA ILE A 144 -1.74 4.96 12.83
C ILE A 144 -2.81 5.82 13.51
N ASP A 145 -4.02 5.31 13.72
CA ASP A 145 -5.08 6.03 14.44
C ASP A 145 -4.63 6.43 15.85
N HIS A 146 -3.93 5.52 16.56
CA HIS A 146 -3.37 5.83 17.88
C HIS A 146 -2.29 6.93 17.81
N VAL A 147 -1.41 6.86 16.81
CA VAL A 147 -0.39 7.91 16.59
C VAL A 147 -1.04 9.26 16.29
N ILE A 148 -2.07 9.29 15.44
CA ILE A 148 -2.81 10.50 15.09
C ILE A 148 -3.54 11.06 16.32
N TRP A 149 -4.18 10.20 17.12
CA TRP A 149 -4.80 10.60 18.38
C TRP A 149 -3.79 11.26 19.31
N ARG A 150 -2.62 10.68 19.51
CA ARG A 150 -1.55 11.26 20.34
C ARG A 150 -1.05 12.60 19.81
N MET A 151 -0.97 12.74 18.48
CA MET A 151 -0.58 14.01 17.86
C MET A 151 -1.64 15.09 18.03
N THR A 152 -2.92 14.79 17.86
CA THR A 152 -4.03 15.73 18.04
C THR A 152 -4.18 16.13 19.52
N TRP A 153 -3.98 15.18 20.44
CA TRP A 153 -3.89 15.47 21.87
C TRP A 153 -2.77 16.47 22.20
N ASN A 154 -1.58 16.24 21.68
CA ASN A 154 -0.45 17.14 21.89
C ASN A 154 -0.68 18.52 21.25
N TRP A 155 -1.34 18.58 20.10
CA TRP A 155 -1.75 19.85 19.48
C TRP A 155 -2.72 20.60 20.40
N ALA A 156 -3.75 19.97 20.94
CA ALA A 156 -4.71 20.56 21.85
C ALA A 156 -4.04 21.08 23.16
N LYS A 157 -3.14 20.29 23.75
CA LYS A 157 -2.35 20.67 24.93
C LYS A 157 -1.50 21.92 24.71
N ARG A 158 -0.80 22.00 23.58
CA ARG A 158 0.05 23.15 23.26
C ARG A 158 -0.75 24.44 23.06
N ARG A 159 -2.01 24.31 22.67
CA ARG A 159 -2.91 25.44 22.47
C ARG A 159 -3.42 26.05 23.79
N HIS A 160 -3.45 25.26 24.83
CA HIS A 160 -3.95 25.66 26.16
C HIS A 160 -2.99 25.19 27.25
N PRO A 161 -1.80 25.82 27.37
CA PRO A 161 -0.76 25.36 28.29
C PRO A 161 -1.16 25.49 29.76
N THR A 162 -2.06 26.42 30.08
CA THR A 162 -2.57 26.69 31.44
C THR A 162 -3.80 25.86 31.83
N LYS A 163 -4.39 25.08 30.90
CA LYS A 163 -5.59 24.30 31.17
C LYS A 163 -5.25 22.86 31.56
N GLY A 164 -6.03 22.31 32.49
CA GLY A 164 -5.91 20.93 32.95
C GLY A 164 -6.32 19.92 31.84
N ARG A 165 -5.88 18.66 31.99
CA ARG A 165 -6.14 17.59 31.03
C ARG A 165 -7.64 17.32 30.83
N GLY A 166 -8.45 17.36 31.91
CA GLY A 166 -9.91 17.18 31.83
C GLY A 166 -10.55 18.24 30.94
N TRP A 167 -10.25 19.51 31.18
CA TRP A 167 -10.77 20.61 30.35
C TRP A 167 -10.42 20.44 28.86
N ILE A 168 -9.16 20.06 28.55
CA ILE A 168 -8.71 19.84 27.17
C ILE A 168 -9.49 18.68 26.53
N LYS A 169 -9.70 17.58 27.30
CA LYS A 169 -10.51 16.45 26.85
C LYS A 169 -11.91 16.91 26.49
N ASP A 170 -12.60 17.56 27.42
CA ASP A 170 -14.00 17.97 27.26
C ASP A 170 -14.18 19.01 26.13
N ARG A 171 -13.14 19.82 25.88
CA ARG A 171 -13.16 20.85 24.82
C ARG A 171 -12.94 20.30 23.41
N TYR A 172 -12.13 19.26 23.24
CA TYR A 172 -11.64 18.80 21.92
C TYR A 172 -12.04 17.37 21.57
N PHE A 173 -12.46 16.59 22.55
CA PHE A 173 -12.78 15.18 22.37
C PHE A 173 -14.12 14.87 23.01
N VAL A 174 -14.89 14.01 22.33
CA VAL A 174 -16.20 13.56 22.83
C VAL A 174 -16.28 12.04 22.85
N HIS A 175 -17.24 11.51 23.61
CA HIS A 175 -17.70 10.14 23.44
C HIS A 175 -18.69 10.09 22.29
N ARG A 176 -18.43 9.28 21.27
CA ARG A 176 -19.31 9.14 20.11
C ARG A 176 -19.21 7.74 19.50
N ASP A 177 -20.35 7.16 19.13
CA ASP A 177 -20.43 5.85 18.48
C ASP A 177 -19.69 4.74 19.25
N GLY A 178 -19.83 4.70 20.58
CA GLY A 178 -19.18 3.74 21.47
C GLY A 178 -17.65 3.90 21.59
N ARG A 179 -17.09 5.03 21.14
CA ARG A 179 -15.66 5.36 21.25
C ARG A 179 -15.45 6.61 22.08
N ASP A 180 -14.51 6.51 23.00
CA ASP A 180 -13.99 7.65 23.73
C ASP A 180 -12.94 8.40 22.92
N TRP A 181 -12.73 9.65 23.26
CA TRP A 181 -11.66 10.48 22.71
C TRP A 181 -11.75 10.73 21.21
N VAL A 182 -12.98 10.85 20.69
CA VAL A 182 -13.20 11.23 19.29
C VAL A 182 -12.92 12.71 19.10
N PHE A 183 -11.90 13.04 18.30
CA PHE A 183 -11.52 14.42 18.01
C PHE A 183 -12.53 15.07 17.06
N THR A 184 -13.30 16.04 17.53
CA THR A 184 -14.38 16.69 16.77
C THR A 184 -14.70 18.07 17.35
N ASP A 185 -15.15 18.99 16.50
CA ASP A 185 -15.71 20.28 16.90
C ASP A 185 -17.24 20.28 16.95
N GLY A 186 -17.86 19.10 16.79
CA GLY A 186 -19.31 18.94 16.70
C GLY A 186 -19.83 18.89 15.26
N SER A 187 -19.29 19.67 14.33
CA SER A 187 -19.69 19.70 12.92
C SER A 187 -18.90 18.70 12.07
N VAL A 188 -17.59 18.61 12.28
CA VAL A 188 -16.71 17.65 11.57
C VAL A 188 -15.96 16.79 12.57
N THR A 189 -15.77 15.54 12.20
CA THR A 189 -15.13 14.52 13.02
C THR A 189 -13.88 13.98 12.32
N LEU A 190 -12.80 13.78 13.09
CA LEU A 190 -11.59 13.16 12.58
C LEU A 190 -11.88 11.74 12.12
N PHE A 191 -11.49 11.45 10.89
CA PHE A 191 -11.74 10.15 10.28
C PHE A 191 -10.97 9.04 11.00
N TRP A 192 -11.65 7.96 11.33
CA TRP A 192 -11.09 6.79 11.95
C TRP A 192 -10.73 5.75 10.89
N MET A 193 -9.44 5.60 10.63
CA MET A 193 -8.93 4.72 9.58
C MET A 193 -9.27 3.25 9.84
N ALA A 194 -9.25 2.83 11.10
CA ALA A 194 -9.63 1.46 11.47
C ALA A 194 -11.12 1.14 11.20
N SER A 195 -11.98 2.12 10.91
CA SER A 195 -13.36 1.86 10.44
C SER A 195 -13.41 1.30 9.01
N ILE A 196 -12.37 1.51 8.22
CA ILE A 196 -12.33 1.04 6.83
C ILE A 196 -12.41 -0.49 6.79
N PRO A 197 -13.40 -1.07 6.08
CA PRO A 197 -13.45 -2.52 5.89
C PRO A 197 -12.36 -2.98 4.95
N ILE A 198 -11.68 -4.09 5.30
CA ILE A 198 -10.71 -4.71 4.41
C ILE A 198 -11.45 -5.38 3.25
N ARG A 199 -11.16 -4.93 2.03
CA ARG A 199 -11.75 -5.45 0.80
C ARG A 199 -10.66 -6.03 -0.09
N ARG A 200 -10.50 -7.35 -0.05
CA ARG A 200 -9.50 -8.06 -0.86
C ARG A 200 -9.71 -7.81 -2.35
N HIS A 201 -8.61 -7.58 -3.05
CA HIS A 201 -8.63 -7.47 -4.50
C HIS A 201 -8.89 -8.86 -5.12
N VAL A 202 -9.86 -8.94 -6.00
CA VAL A 202 -10.13 -10.17 -6.77
C VAL A 202 -9.32 -10.12 -8.06
N ARG A 203 -8.43 -11.12 -8.26
CA ARG A 203 -7.55 -11.19 -9.43
C ARG A 203 -8.37 -11.18 -10.73
N ILE A 204 -7.93 -10.42 -11.70
CA ILE A 204 -8.43 -10.46 -13.07
C ILE A 204 -7.72 -11.61 -13.82
N ARG A 205 -8.42 -12.31 -14.71
CA ARG A 205 -7.80 -13.28 -15.64
C ARG A 205 -6.73 -12.55 -16.46
N GLY A 206 -5.56 -13.15 -16.63
CA GLY A 206 -4.39 -12.45 -17.18
C GLY A 206 -4.60 -11.83 -18.55
N ASP A 207 -5.37 -12.50 -19.40
CA ASP A 207 -5.61 -12.08 -20.78
C ASP A 207 -6.93 -11.30 -20.96
N ALA A 208 -7.68 -11.04 -19.86
CA ALA A 208 -8.96 -10.35 -19.93
C ALA A 208 -8.77 -8.84 -20.07
N ASN A 209 -9.41 -8.27 -21.09
CA ASN A 209 -9.40 -6.85 -21.39
C ASN A 209 -10.80 -6.24 -21.18
N PRO A 210 -10.97 -5.24 -20.27
CA PRO A 210 -12.29 -4.63 -20.02
C PRO A 210 -12.87 -3.87 -21.23
N TYR A 211 -12.05 -3.58 -22.23
CA TYR A 211 -12.46 -2.90 -23.47
C TYR A 211 -12.70 -3.88 -24.62
N ASP A 212 -12.49 -5.18 -24.42
CA ASP A 212 -12.78 -6.22 -25.41
C ASP A 212 -14.20 -6.72 -25.23
N PRO A 213 -15.08 -6.61 -26.26
CA PRO A 213 -16.44 -7.14 -26.22
C PRO A 213 -16.51 -8.63 -25.86
N ALA A 214 -15.51 -9.43 -26.26
CA ALA A 214 -15.44 -10.86 -25.95
C ALA A 214 -15.34 -11.13 -24.43
N ASP A 215 -14.79 -10.19 -23.67
CA ASP A 215 -14.63 -10.28 -22.21
C ASP A 215 -15.77 -9.60 -21.43
N ALA A 216 -16.75 -8.98 -22.10
CA ALA A 216 -17.84 -8.23 -21.47
C ALA A 216 -18.62 -9.09 -20.46
N ALA A 217 -18.98 -10.33 -20.82
CA ALA A 217 -19.68 -11.26 -19.93
C ALA A 217 -18.84 -11.65 -18.70
N TYR A 218 -17.53 -11.79 -18.84
CA TYR A 218 -16.61 -12.05 -17.74
C TYR A 218 -16.60 -10.87 -16.75
N PHE A 219 -16.53 -9.63 -17.23
CA PHE A 219 -16.50 -8.46 -16.36
C PHE A 219 -17.87 -8.19 -15.70
N ALA A 220 -18.99 -8.43 -16.40
CA ALA A 220 -20.32 -8.35 -15.83
C ALA A 220 -20.53 -9.35 -14.68
N GLY A 221 -20.15 -10.62 -14.89
CA GLY A 221 -20.20 -11.66 -13.87
C GLY A 221 -19.26 -11.40 -12.68
N ARG A 222 -18.14 -10.71 -12.93
CA ARG A 222 -17.20 -10.28 -11.89
C ARG A 222 -17.76 -9.16 -11.00
N GLN A 223 -18.51 -8.22 -11.55
CA GLN A 223 -19.19 -7.17 -10.77
C GLN A 223 -20.23 -7.78 -9.82
N ALA A 224 -20.99 -8.78 -10.29
CA ALA A 224 -21.98 -9.49 -9.46
C ALA A 224 -21.33 -10.28 -8.31
N ARG A 225 -20.10 -10.77 -8.46
CA ARG A 225 -19.34 -11.56 -7.45
C ARG A 225 -18.57 -10.71 -6.43
N LYS A 226 -18.61 -9.39 -6.48
CA LYS A 226 -17.84 -8.50 -5.58
C LYS A 226 -18.16 -8.67 -4.07
N GLY A 227 -19.07 -9.57 -3.71
CA GLY A 227 -19.45 -9.87 -2.32
C GLY A 227 -18.67 -10.96 -1.61
N ASN A 228 -18.10 -11.98 -2.32
CA ASN A 228 -17.52 -13.15 -1.64
C ASN A 228 -16.42 -13.81 -2.47
N LYS A 229 -15.14 -13.68 -2.10
CA LYS A 229 -14.13 -14.76 -2.04
C LYS A 229 -12.69 -14.26 -1.84
N ALA A 230 -11.93 -15.02 -1.04
CA ALA A 230 -10.51 -14.82 -0.76
C ALA A 230 -9.60 -15.09 -1.98
N PRO A 231 -8.44 -14.42 -2.13
CA PRO A 231 -7.54 -14.56 -3.28
C PRO A 231 -6.67 -15.83 -3.20
N ALA A 232 -6.31 -16.35 -4.37
CA ALA A 232 -5.37 -17.45 -4.55
C ALA A 232 -3.91 -17.02 -4.24
N VAL A 233 -3.12 -17.96 -3.72
CA VAL A 233 -1.72 -17.77 -3.28
C VAL A 233 -0.77 -17.69 -4.49
N PRO A 234 0.12 -16.68 -4.59
CA PRO A 234 1.13 -16.59 -5.64
C PRO A 234 2.37 -17.45 -5.36
N PRO A 235 3.22 -17.72 -6.38
CA PRO A 235 4.42 -18.56 -6.29
C PRO A 235 5.57 -17.93 -5.48
N PRO A 236 6.60 -18.71 -5.06
CA PRO A 236 7.46 -18.39 -3.91
C PRO A 236 8.65 -17.44 -4.12
N TRP A 237 8.99 -16.97 -5.32
CA TRP A 237 10.22 -16.18 -5.57
C TRP A 237 10.01 -14.94 -6.41
N LEU A 238 10.71 -13.84 -6.07
CA LEU A 238 10.58 -12.53 -6.71
C LEU A 238 11.94 -11.84 -6.89
N VAL A 239 12.15 -11.17 -8.05
CA VAL A 239 13.27 -10.27 -8.36
C VAL A 239 12.74 -8.85 -8.54
N LEU A 240 13.46 -7.93 -7.96
CA LEU A 240 13.28 -6.48 -8.08
C LEU A 240 14.22 -5.92 -9.12
#